data_a34ee15a8dcac6b74400458c651e4245
#
_entry.id   a34ee15a8dcac6b74400458c651e4245
#
_cell.length_a   1.000
_cell.length_b   1.000
_cell.length_c   1.000
_cell.angle_alpha   90.00
_cell.angle_beta   90.00
_cell.angle_gamma   90.00
#
_symmetry.space_group_name_H-M   'P 1'
#
loop_
_entity.id
_entity.type
_entity.pdbx_description
1 polymer ?
#
loop_
_entity_poly.entity_id
_entity_poly.type
_entity_poly.pdbx_seq_one_letter_code
_entity_poly.pdbx_strand_id
1 'polypeptide(L)'
;QVLEEYYASKNGYTRIRQKSVDLRKIVSTALDRNRKKYQLQEKQLKDTEKRDKYKVCGELIHTYGYGLEEGAKKLEALNYYTNEMITIPLDSQLDAKGNAQKYFDRYNKLKRTYEALTKLTEGTKTEIEHLESISTALDIALTEDDLLQIKEELIEFGYIKRKKTDKKAKIKSKPFHYRSSDGYDIYVGKNNYQNDELTFKFATGNDWWFHAKGMPGSHVIVKSNNEELPDRVFEEAGMLAGYYSKGREDEKVEIDYLQKKNVKKPNGAAPGFVVYYTNYSLTIHPDISGLTLVSD
;
A
#
# COMPACT_ATOMS: atom_id res chain seq x y z
N GLN A 1 -23.26 -36.49 -2.47
CA GLN A 1 -22.78 -35.56 -3.52
C GLN A 1 -22.41 -34.19 -2.92
N VAL A 2 -23.31 -33.44 -2.26
CA VAL A 2 -23.00 -32.12 -1.63
C VAL A 2 -21.98 -32.24 -0.51
N LEU A 3 -22.06 -33.29 0.33
CA LEU A 3 -21.08 -33.56 1.39
C LEU A 3 -19.72 -33.98 0.83
N GLU A 4 -19.69 -34.75 -0.24
CA GLU A 4 -18.44 -35.17 -0.90
C GLU A 4 -17.73 -33.98 -1.55
N GLU A 5 -18.46 -33.08 -2.20
CA GLU A 5 -17.94 -31.83 -2.76
C GLU A 5 -17.40 -30.90 -1.66
N TYR A 6 -18.12 -30.78 -0.53
CA TYR A 6 -17.67 -30.01 0.63
C TYR A 6 -16.35 -30.55 1.22
N TYR A 7 -16.25 -31.86 1.42
CA TYR A 7 -15.02 -32.46 1.94
C TYR A 7 -13.88 -32.41 0.93
N ALA A 8 -14.14 -32.57 -0.35
CA ALA A 8 -13.14 -32.45 -1.41
C ALA A 8 -12.58 -31.02 -1.48
N SER A 9 -13.44 -29.99 -1.43
CA SER A 9 -13.01 -28.59 -1.43
C SER A 9 -12.24 -28.22 -0.17
N LYS A 10 -12.67 -28.68 1.01
CA LYS A 10 -11.99 -28.47 2.27
C LYS A 10 -10.61 -29.15 2.31
N ASN A 11 -10.49 -30.34 1.79
CA ASN A 11 -9.23 -31.08 1.68
C ASN A 11 -8.28 -30.37 0.68
N GLY A 12 -8.79 -29.89 -0.44
CA GLY A 12 -8.05 -29.09 -1.41
C GLY A 12 -7.49 -27.82 -0.79
N TYR A 13 -8.32 -27.04 -0.11
CA TYR A 13 -7.93 -25.83 0.60
C TYR A 13 -6.83 -26.10 1.66
N THR A 14 -7.01 -27.13 2.48
CA THR A 14 -6.03 -27.51 3.50
C THR A 14 -4.69 -27.89 2.88
N ARG A 15 -4.70 -28.64 1.78
CA ARG A 15 -3.50 -29.02 1.03
C ARG A 15 -2.75 -27.82 0.47
N ILE A 16 -3.45 -26.88 -0.16
CA ILE A 16 -2.84 -25.65 -0.71
C ILE A 16 -2.29 -24.80 0.42
N ARG A 17 -3.00 -24.67 1.54
CA ARG A 17 -2.51 -23.95 2.70
C ARG A 17 -1.20 -24.56 3.26
N GLN A 18 -1.09 -25.88 3.33
CA GLN A 18 0.15 -26.56 3.74
C GLN A 18 1.29 -26.30 2.74
N LYS A 19 1.01 -26.38 1.43
CA LYS A 19 2.02 -26.11 0.39
C LYS A 19 2.47 -24.65 0.35
N SER A 20 1.66 -23.72 0.87
CA SER A 20 1.99 -22.29 0.93
C SER A 20 2.80 -21.87 2.16
N VAL A 21 3.08 -22.77 3.11
CA VAL A 21 3.73 -22.45 4.39
C VAL A 21 5.05 -21.70 4.22
N ASP A 22 5.91 -22.15 3.30
CA ASP A 22 7.21 -21.52 3.07
C ASP A 22 7.06 -20.12 2.46
N LEU A 23 6.14 -19.96 1.50
CA LEU A 23 5.86 -18.64 0.90
C LEU A 23 5.29 -17.68 1.93
N ARG A 24 4.36 -18.15 2.77
CA ARG A 24 3.78 -17.35 3.88
C ARG A 24 4.84 -16.92 4.87
N LYS A 25 5.78 -17.80 5.22
CA LYS A 25 6.89 -17.48 6.11
C LYS A 25 7.81 -16.41 5.53
N ILE A 26 8.12 -16.49 4.23
CA ILE A 26 8.92 -15.49 3.54
C ILE A 26 8.22 -14.12 3.60
N VAL A 27 6.94 -14.07 3.26
CA VAL A 27 6.15 -12.83 3.25
C VAL A 27 6.01 -12.25 4.66
N SER A 28 5.68 -13.06 5.67
CA SER A 28 5.54 -12.58 7.05
C SER A 28 6.86 -12.05 7.60
N THR A 29 7.98 -12.73 7.34
CA THR A 29 9.32 -12.27 7.77
C THR A 29 9.69 -10.93 7.11
N ALA A 30 9.39 -10.78 5.81
CA ALA A 30 9.63 -9.53 5.09
C ALA A 30 8.72 -8.39 5.61
N LEU A 31 7.44 -8.67 5.89
CA LEU A 31 6.51 -7.73 6.50
C LEU A 31 6.99 -7.25 7.88
N ASP A 32 7.38 -8.16 8.76
CA ASP A 32 7.85 -7.83 10.10
C ASP A 32 9.09 -6.93 10.05
N ARG A 33 10.03 -7.26 9.17
CA ARG A 33 11.24 -6.44 8.96
C ARG A 33 10.89 -5.04 8.45
N ASN A 34 10.01 -4.92 7.46
CA ASN A 34 9.64 -3.64 6.90
C ASN A 34 8.79 -2.79 7.86
N ARG A 35 7.90 -3.41 8.64
CA ARG A 35 7.13 -2.71 9.68
C ARG A 35 8.03 -2.14 10.77
N LYS A 36 9.04 -2.89 11.24
CA LYS A 36 10.05 -2.38 12.19
C LYS A 36 10.86 -1.24 11.59
N LYS A 37 11.28 -1.37 10.33
CA LYS A 37 11.98 -0.32 9.59
C LYS A 37 11.12 0.94 9.48
N TYR A 38 9.85 0.82 9.12
CA TYR A 38 8.89 1.92 9.02
C TYR A 38 8.73 2.67 10.34
N GLN A 39 8.52 1.95 11.45
CA GLN A 39 8.41 2.54 12.79
C GLN A 39 9.67 3.32 13.19
N LEU A 40 10.86 2.80 12.88
CA LEU A 40 12.12 3.50 13.12
C LEU A 40 12.22 4.78 12.29
N GLN A 41 11.85 4.71 11.01
CA GLN A 41 11.85 5.87 10.11
C GLN A 41 10.85 6.95 10.56
N GLU A 42 9.64 6.58 11.00
CA GLU A 42 8.68 7.52 11.57
C GLU A 42 9.21 8.22 12.81
N LYS A 43 9.87 7.48 13.72
CA LYS A 43 10.52 8.07 14.89
C LYS A 43 11.60 9.06 14.49
N GLN A 44 12.45 8.70 13.52
CA GLN A 44 13.50 9.58 13.02
C GLN A 44 12.94 10.83 12.33
N LEU A 45 11.84 10.70 11.56
CA LEU A 45 11.13 11.84 10.97
C LEU A 45 10.64 12.81 12.05
N LYS A 46 10.01 12.30 13.09
CA LYS A 46 9.56 13.10 14.23
C LYS A 46 10.71 13.85 14.90
N ASP A 47 11.88 13.23 15.00
CA ASP A 47 13.08 13.90 15.54
C ASP A 47 13.57 15.08 14.68
N THR A 48 13.20 15.14 13.40
CA THR A 48 13.52 16.27 12.51
C THR A 48 12.58 17.47 12.66
N GLU A 49 11.43 17.32 13.31
CA GLU A 49 10.43 18.41 13.49
C GLU A 49 11.02 19.60 14.25
N LYS A 50 11.97 19.36 15.14
CA LYS A 50 12.69 20.41 15.88
C LYS A 50 13.59 21.31 15.00
N ARG A 51 13.69 21.04 13.69
CA ARG A 51 14.51 21.87 12.77
C ARG A 51 14.09 23.33 12.76
N ASP A 52 12.78 23.60 12.81
CA ASP A 52 12.26 24.97 12.75
C ASP A 52 12.70 25.81 13.96
N LYS A 53 12.88 25.18 15.14
CA LYS A 53 13.45 25.84 16.31
C LYS A 53 14.85 26.37 16.03
N TYR A 54 15.70 25.60 15.32
CA TYR A 54 17.05 26.04 14.98
C TYR A 54 17.05 27.15 13.95
N LYS A 55 16.13 27.15 12.97
CA LYS A 55 15.92 28.24 12.04
C LYS A 55 15.58 29.53 12.78
N VAL A 56 14.57 29.48 13.66
CA VAL A 56 14.15 30.66 14.48
C VAL A 56 15.30 31.18 15.34
N CYS A 57 16.06 30.31 16.02
CA CYS A 57 17.22 30.73 16.79
C CYS A 57 18.26 31.46 15.91
N GLY A 58 18.56 30.93 14.72
CA GLY A 58 19.48 31.58 13.77
C GLY A 58 19.02 32.96 13.32
N GLU A 59 17.71 33.10 13.00
CA GLU A 59 17.10 34.35 12.60
C GLU A 59 17.11 35.40 13.74
N LEU A 60 16.80 34.98 14.96
CA LEU A 60 16.83 35.86 16.12
C LEU A 60 18.22 36.33 16.50
N ILE A 61 19.24 35.44 16.41
CA ILE A 61 20.65 35.83 16.59
C ILE A 61 21.07 36.82 15.51
N HIS A 62 20.65 36.60 14.27
CA HIS A 62 20.96 37.50 13.18
C HIS A 62 20.32 38.90 13.38
N THR A 63 19.11 38.94 13.92
CA THR A 63 18.34 40.17 14.16
C THR A 63 18.84 40.94 15.39
N TYR A 64 19.06 40.25 16.50
CA TYR A 64 19.32 40.87 17.80
C TYR A 64 20.79 40.70 18.28
N GLY A 65 21.61 39.95 17.55
CA GLY A 65 22.97 39.62 17.96
C GLY A 65 24.01 40.77 17.84
N TYR A 66 23.64 41.90 17.21
CA TYR A 66 24.56 43.03 17.01
C TYR A 66 25.03 43.69 18.33
N GLY A 67 24.27 43.52 19.43
CA GLY A 67 24.60 44.03 20.77
C GLY A 67 25.28 42.99 21.71
N LEU A 68 25.61 41.81 21.19
CA LEU A 68 26.24 40.76 22.01
C LEU A 68 27.70 41.10 22.33
N GLU A 69 28.05 40.95 23.61
CA GLU A 69 29.45 41.05 24.08
C GLU A 69 30.25 39.84 23.63
N GLU A 70 31.55 40.00 23.46
CA GLU A 70 32.46 38.91 23.16
C GLU A 70 32.43 37.85 24.28
N GLY A 71 32.32 36.58 23.92
CA GLY A 71 32.24 35.48 24.88
C GLY A 71 30.84 35.28 25.49
N ALA A 72 29.80 35.94 24.99
CA ALA A 72 28.41 35.72 25.46
C ALA A 72 27.98 34.26 25.31
N LYS A 73 27.31 33.71 26.36
CA LYS A 73 26.86 32.32 26.44
C LYS A 73 25.40 32.14 26.13
N LYS A 74 24.64 33.22 26.09
CA LYS A 74 23.21 33.22 25.80
C LYS A 74 22.76 34.54 25.19
N LEU A 75 21.67 34.50 24.44
CA LEU A 75 20.92 35.64 23.95
C LEU A 75 19.48 35.52 24.45
N GLU A 76 18.96 36.56 25.08
CA GLU A 76 17.53 36.67 25.36
C GLU A 76 16.90 37.53 24.27
N ALA A 77 15.94 36.99 23.54
CA ALA A 77 15.32 37.66 22.42
C ALA A 77 13.81 37.39 22.36
N LEU A 78 13.07 38.39 21.85
CA LEU A 78 11.65 38.20 21.57
C LEU A 78 11.50 37.34 20.30
N ASN A 79 10.89 36.19 20.47
CA ASN A 79 10.47 35.39 19.33
C ASN A 79 9.23 36.04 18.71
N TYR A 80 9.43 36.75 17.60
CA TYR A 80 8.36 37.48 16.92
C TYR A 80 7.31 36.59 16.24
N TYR A 81 7.57 35.26 16.14
CA TYR A 81 6.56 34.31 15.67
C TYR A 81 5.55 33.91 16.75
N THR A 82 6.00 33.81 18.01
CA THR A 82 5.15 33.42 19.15
C THR A 82 4.84 34.54 20.12
N ASN A 83 5.50 35.70 19.95
CA ASN A 83 5.46 36.85 20.86
C ASN A 83 5.89 36.51 22.31
N GLU A 84 6.82 35.57 22.46
CA GLU A 84 7.39 35.13 23.73
C GLU A 84 8.87 35.41 23.81
N MET A 85 9.38 35.75 25.00
CA MET A 85 10.81 35.83 25.25
C MET A 85 11.42 34.43 25.32
N ILE A 86 12.49 34.21 24.55
CA ILE A 86 13.23 32.94 24.58
C ILE A 86 14.70 33.19 24.88
N THR A 87 15.32 32.21 25.51
CA THR A 87 16.77 32.18 25.76
C THR A 87 17.45 31.25 24.77
N ILE A 88 18.34 31.80 23.96
CA ILE A 88 19.09 31.05 22.94
C ILE A 88 20.50 30.79 23.44
N PRO A 89 20.91 29.53 23.62
CA PRO A 89 22.30 29.20 23.99
C PRO A 89 23.25 29.59 22.88
N LEU A 90 24.41 30.18 23.25
CA LEU A 90 25.46 30.59 22.33
C LEU A 90 26.76 29.86 22.64
N ASP A 91 27.55 29.67 21.61
CA ASP A 91 28.96 29.25 21.72
C ASP A 91 29.80 30.48 21.96
N SER A 92 30.45 30.55 23.15
CA SER A 92 31.26 31.69 23.57
C SER A 92 32.54 31.85 22.75
N GLN A 93 32.91 30.87 21.92
CA GLN A 93 34.06 30.94 21.02
C GLN A 93 33.71 31.60 19.68
N LEU A 94 32.43 31.86 19.41
CA LEU A 94 31.92 32.39 18.17
C LEU A 94 31.28 33.77 18.40
N ASP A 95 31.43 34.64 17.41
CA ASP A 95 30.67 35.90 17.35
C ASP A 95 29.17 35.61 17.02
N ALA A 96 28.35 36.67 16.96
CA ALA A 96 26.95 36.57 16.63
C ALA A 96 26.69 35.88 15.28
N LYS A 97 27.50 36.28 14.26
CA LYS A 97 27.38 35.70 12.92
C LYS A 97 27.75 34.20 12.90
N GLY A 98 28.79 33.80 13.58
CA GLY A 98 29.24 32.41 13.72
C GLY A 98 28.19 31.56 14.46
N ASN A 99 27.59 32.10 15.54
CA ASN A 99 26.49 31.44 16.23
C ASN A 99 25.26 31.27 15.36
N ALA A 100 24.83 32.32 14.65
CA ALA A 100 23.70 32.25 13.71
C ALA A 100 23.95 31.18 12.65
N GLN A 101 25.15 31.17 12.04
CA GLN A 101 25.54 30.17 11.05
C GLN A 101 25.47 28.74 11.59
N LYS A 102 25.95 28.50 12.81
CA LYS A 102 25.89 27.18 13.47
C LYS A 102 24.46 26.68 13.63
N TYR A 103 23.49 27.56 13.96
CA TYR A 103 22.08 27.24 14.02
C TYR A 103 21.48 26.95 12.65
N PHE A 104 21.81 27.74 11.63
CA PHE A 104 21.37 27.50 10.25
C PHE A 104 21.93 26.21 9.67
N ASP A 105 23.20 25.87 9.95
CA ASP A 105 23.80 24.62 9.51
C ASP A 105 23.08 23.41 10.12
N ARG A 106 22.69 23.51 11.39
CA ARG A 106 21.92 22.48 12.06
C ARG A 106 20.50 22.34 11.47
N TYR A 107 19.85 23.46 11.19
CA TYR A 107 18.56 23.47 10.46
C TYR A 107 18.70 22.82 9.09
N ASN A 108 19.67 23.21 8.30
CA ASN A 108 19.88 22.68 6.95
C ASN A 108 20.19 21.18 6.95
N LYS A 109 20.98 20.71 7.93
CA LYS A 109 21.24 19.27 8.12
C LYS A 109 19.95 18.50 8.39
N LEU A 110 19.14 18.97 9.35
CA LEU A 110 17.87 18.33 9.70
C LEU A 110 16.85 18.40 8.56
N LYS A 111 16.80 19.50 7.79
CA LYS A 111 15.95 19.64 6.61
C LYS A 111 16.28 18.59 5.56
N ARG A 112 17.56 18.43 5.21
CA ARG A 112 18.01 17.40 4.26
C ARG A 112 17.70 15.98 4.77
N THR A 113 17.88 15.74 6.06
CA THR A 113 17.53 14.47 6.70
C THR A 113 16.02 14.20 6.60
N TYR A 114 15.18 15.21 6.85
CA TYR A 114 13.73 15.10 6.70
C TYR A 114 13.33 14.74 5.28
N GLU A 115 13.83 15.44 4.27
CA GLU A 115 13.53 15.19 2.86
C GLU A 115 13.92 13.76 2.42
N ALA A 116 15.11 13.32 2.82
CA ALA A 116 15.60 11.96 2.53
C ALA A 116 14.77 10.88 3.24
N LEU A 117 14.46 11.07 4.53
CA LEU A 117 13.65 10.14 5.31
C LEU A 117 12.21 10.06 4.83
N THR A 118 11.60 11.17 4.41
CA THR A 118 10.24 11.19 3.85
C THR A 118 10.16 10.25 2.66
N LYS A 119 11.08 10.39 1.71
CA LYS A 119 11.13 9.52 0.52
C LYS A 119 11.36 8.05 0.87
N LEU A 120 12.27 7.77 1.83
CA LEU A 120 12.54 6.39 2.28
C LEU A 120 11.34 5.77 2.99
N THR A 121 10.62 6.56 3.79
CA THR A 121 9.45 6.10 4.54
C THR A 121 8.28 5.80 3.60
N GLU A 122 8.04 6.65 2.59
CA GLU A 122 7.07 6.38 1.53
C GLU A 122 7.40 5.09 0.77
N GLY A 123 8.66 4.88 0.39
CA GLY A 123 9.10 3.64 -0.26
C GLY A 123 8.90 2.40 0.62
N THR A 124 9.18 2.51 1.93
CA THR A 124 8.96 1.39 2.87
C THR A 124 7.47 1.10 3.04
N LYS A 125 6.62 2.13 3.08
CA LYS A 125 5.16 1.98 3.13
C LYS A 125 4.63 1.25 1.89
N THR A 126 5.05 1.66 0.71
CA THR A 126 4.68 1.00 -0.56
C THR A 126 5.11 -0.47 -0.58
N GLU A 127 6.29 -0.79 -0.05
CA GLU A 127 6.77 -2.18 0.06
C GLU A 127 5.91 -3.01 1.02
N ILE A 128 5.46 -2.43 2.15
CA ILE A 128 4.54 -3.08 3.08
C ILE A 128 3.20 -3.35 2.40
N GLU A 129 2.61 -2.38 1.72
CA GLU A 129 1.35 -2.52 0.98
C GLU A 129 1.44 -3.62 -0.08
N HIS A 130 2.54 -3.69 -0.81
CA HIS A 130 2.80 -4.74 -1.79
C HIS A 130 2.89 -6.14 -1.14
N LEU A 131 3.63 -6.27 -0.05
CA LEU A 131 3.74 -7.54 0.69
C LEU A 131 2.39 -7.96 1.30
N GLU A 132 1.58 -7.02 1.79
CA GLU A 132 0.24 -7.31 2.29
C GLU A 132 -0.69 -7.80 1.16
N SER A 133 -0.57 -7.25 -0.04
CA SER A 133 -1.32 -7.74 -1.20
C SER A 133 -0.91 -9.17 -1.60
N ILE A 134 0.38 -9.50 -1.53
CA ILE A 134 0.87 -10.87 -1.74
C ILE A 134 0.35 -11.82 -0.65
N SER A 135 0.33 -11.39 0.61
CA SER A 135 -0.24 -12.17 1.71
C SER A 135 -1.72 -12.49 1.46
N THR A 136 -2.49 -11.51 1.01
CA THR A 136 -3.90 -11.70 0.64
C THR A 136 -4.04 -12.64 -0.56
N ALA A 137 -3.18 -12.55 -1.57
CA ALA A 137 -3.16 -13.47 -2.69
C ALA A 137 -2.91 -14.93 -2.27
N LEU A 138 -2.05 -15.15 -1.26
CA LEU A 138 -1.83 -16.48 -0.66
C LEU A 138 -3.10 -17.02 0.03
N ASP A 139 -3.95 -16.16 0.58
CA ASP A 139 -5.23 -16.55 1.17
C ASP A 139 -6.30 -16.88 0.12
N ILE A 140 -6.19 -16.26 -1.06
CA ILE A 140 -7.10 -16.46 -2.20
C ILE A 140 -6.74 -17.72 -3.01
N ALA A 141 -5.46 -18.10 -3.06
CA ALA A 141 -4.95 -19.21 -3.86
C ALA A 141 -5.67 -20.54 -3.55
N LEU A 142 -6.14 -21.23 -4.59
CA LEU A 142 -6.83 -22.52 -4.51
C LEU A 142 -6.04 -23.66 -5.15
N THR A 143 -5.10 -23.36 -6.04
CA THR A 143 -4.35 -24.34 -6.82
C THR A 143 -2.84 -24.16 -6.68
N GLU A 144 -2.08 -25.19 -7.07
CA GLU A 144 -0.62 -25.09 -7.11
C GLU A 144 -0.14 -24.09 -8.19
N ASP A 145 -0.88 -23.95 -9.27
CA ASP A 145 -0.58 -22.96 -10.32
C ASP A 145 -0.77 -21.51 -9.79
N ASP A 146 -1.76 -21.29 -8.88
CA ASP A 146 -1.93 -20.00 -8.19
C ASP A 146 -0.71 -19.69 -7.31
N LEU A 147 -0.24 -20.67 -6.52
CA LEU A 147 0.96 -20.52 -5.69
C LEU A 147 2.21 -20.29 -6.52
N LEU A 148 2.31 -20.94 -7.68
CA LEU A 148 3.43 -20.76 -8.60
C LEU A 148 3.51 -19.34 -9.13
N GLN A 149 2.39 -18.73 -9.49
CA GLN A 149 2.33 -17.34 -9.95
C GLN A 149 2.75 -16.35 -8.85
N ILE A 150 2.30 -16.58 -7.61
CA ILE A 150 2.72 -15.78 -6.45
C ILE A 150 4.23 -15.95 -6.18
N LYS A 151 4.76 -17.17 -6.29
CA LYS A 151 6.19 -17.42 -6.15
C LYS A 151 7.00 -16.67 -7.21
N GLU A 152 6.55 -16.62 -8.46
CA GLU A 152 7.22 -15.84 -9.52
C GLU A 152 7.25 -14.34 -9.18
N GLU A 153 6.18 -13.78 -8.61
CA GLU A 153 6.16 -12.39 -8.12
C GLU A 153 7.19 -12.17 -7.00
N LEU A 154 7.26 -13.08 -6.02
CA LEU A 154 8.26 -13.00 -4.95
C LEU A 154 9.71 -13.11 -5.46
N ILE A 155 9.94 -13.84 -6.54
CA ILE A 155 11.24 -13.92 -7.22
C ILE A 155 11.54 -12.59 -7.94
N GLU A 156 10.59 -12.06 -8.69
CA GLU A 156 10.75 -10.81 -9.44
C GLU A 156 11.09 -9.64 -8.54
N PHE A 157 10.46 -9.56 -7.38
CA PHE A 157 10.71 -8.50 -6.39
C PHE A 157 11.84 -8.82 -5.39
N GLY A 158 12.58 -9.93 -5.61
CA GLY A 158 13.82 -10.24 -4.90
C GLY A 158 13.64 -10.84 -3.50
N TYR A 159 12.44 -11.26 -3.11
CA TYR A 159 12.20 -11.97 -1.85
C TYR A 159 12.64 -13.42 -1.88
N ILE A 160 12.67 -14.02 -3.07
CA ILE A 160 13.18 -15.38 -3.33
C ILE A 160 14.26 -15.29 -4.39
N LYS A 161 15.39 -15.94 -4.16
CA LYS A 161 16.45 -16.06 -5.16
C LYS A 161 16.12 -17.15 -6.17
N ARG A 162 16.10 -16.82 -7.46
CA ARG A 162 16.01 -17.83 -8.52
C ARG A 162 17.31 -18.62 -8.61
N LYS A 163 17.23 -19.94 -8.59
CA LYS A 163 18.39 -20.78 -8.88
C LYS A 163 18.71 -20.72 -10.37
N LYS A 164 20.00 -20.77 -10.74
CA LYS A 164 20.44 -20.70 -12.15
C LYS A 164 19.86 -21.82 -13.03
N THR A 165 19.49 -22.94 -12.41
CA THR A 165 18.90 -24.11 -13.06
C THR A 165 17.38 -24.04 -13.23
N ASP A 166 16.72 -23.08 -12.58
CA ASP A 166 15.26 -22.97 -12.61
C ASP A 166 14.80 -22.31 -13.91
N LYS A 167 14.09 -23.04 -14.74
CA LYS A 167 13.38 -22.49 -15.91
C LYS A 167 12.19 -21.66 -15.42
N LYS A 168 11.87 -20.58 -16.15
CA LYS A 168 10.64 -19.82 -15.89
C LYS A 168 9.45 -20.75 -16.06
N ALA A 169 8.62 -20.86 -15.03
CA ALA A 169 7.47 -21.74 -15.06
C ALA A 169 6.41 -21.24 -16.04
N LYS A 170 5.72 -22.17 -16.70
CA LYS A 170 4.55 -21.83 -17.51
C LYS A 170 3.36 -21.64 -16.55
N ILE A 171 2.89 -20.40 -16.43
CA ILE A 171 1.75 -20.05 -15.58
C ILE A 171 0.46 -20.49 -16.28
N LYS A 172 -0.36 -21.27 -15.58
CA LYS A 172 -1.67 -21.74 -16.06
C LYS A 172 -2.83 -21.17 -15.24
N SER A 173 -2.55 -20.55 -14.07
CA SER A 173 -3.55 -19.92 -13.23
C SER A 173 -4.32 -18.84 -14.01
N LYS A 174 -5.64 -18.82 -13.84
CA LYS A 174 -6.55 -17.87 -14.47
C LYS A 174 -7.38 -17.16 -13.40
N PRO A 175 -7.92 -15.97 -13.68
CA PRO A 175 -8.88 -15.32 -12.79
C PRO A 175 -10.12 -16.17 -12.58
N PHE A 176 -10.80 -16.00 -11.44
CA PHE A 176 -12.15 -16.54 -11.26
C PHE A 176 -13.10 -15.88 -12.26
N HIS A 177 -14.00 -16.69 -12.82
CA HIS A 177 -15.08 -16.24 -13.67
C HIS A 177 -16.40 -16.54 -12.99
N TYR A 178 -17.13 -15.51 -12.62
CA TYR A 178 -18.48 -15.57 -12.06
C TYR A 178 -19.50 -15.06 -13.06
N ARG A 179 -20.75 -15.46 -12.86
CA ARG A 179 -21.89 -14.89 -13.57
C ARG A 179 -22.86 -14.31 -12.57
N SER A 180 -23.26 -13.05 -12.79
CA SER A 180 -24.25 -12.38 -11.98
C SER A 180 -25.64 -13.00 -12.16
N SER A 181 -26.56 -12.71 -11.23
CA SER A 181 -27.95 -13.15 -11.32
C SER A 181 -28.65 -12.64 -12.58
N ASP A 182 -28.19 -11.51 -13.12
CA ASP A 182 -28.72 -10.90 -14.35
C ASP A 182 -27.95 -11.31 -15.61
N GLY A 183 -27.04 -12.29 -15.49
CA GLY A 183 -26.30 -12.90 -16.62
C GLY A 183 -25.04 -12.20 -17.07
N TYR A 184 -24.55 -11.19 -16.34
CA TYR A 184 -23.30 -10.49 -16.67
C TYR A 184 -22.08 -11.27 -16.19
N ASP A 185 -21.04 -11.24 -16.99
CA ASP A 185 -19.76 -11.87 -16.64
C ASP A 185 -18.94 -10.99 -15.69
N ILE A 186 -18.46 -11.60 -14.61
CA ILE A 186 -17.65 -10.95 -13.57
C ILE A 186 -16.35 -11.73 -13.42
N TYR A 187 -15.22 -11.04 -13.46
CA TYR A 187 -13.91 -11.63 -13.33
C TYR A 187 -13.18 -11.12 -12.11
N VAL A 188 -12.53 -12.01 -11.36
CA VAL A 188 -11.85 -11.71 -10.10
C VAL A 188 -10.40 -12.17 -10.18
N GLY A 189 -9.47 -11.25 -10.01
CA GLY A 189 -8.04 -11.57 -9.99
C GLY A 189 -7.62 -12.26 -8.71
N LYS A 190 -6.83 -13.32 -8.81
CA LYS A 190 -6.33 -14.10 -7.67
C LYS A 190 -5.04 -13.56 -7.07
N ASN A 191 -4.32 -12.71 -7.82
CA ASN A 191 -3.04 -12.12 -7.44
C ASN A 191 -2.80 -10.81 -8.21
N ASN A 192 -1.70 -10.14 -7.90
CA ASN A 192 -1.38 -8.84 -8.48
C ASN A 192 -1.20 -8.84 -9.99
N TYR A 193 -0.61 -9.90 -10.57
CA TYR A 193 -0.48 -10.01 -12.03
C TYR A 193 -1.82 -10.14 -12.72
N GLN A 194 -2.73 -10.97 -12.18
CA GLN A 194 -4.09 -11.11 -12.70
C GLN A 194 -4.90 -9.84 -12.51
N ASN A 195 -4.76 -9.15 -11.38
CA ASN A 195 -5.38 -7.85 -11.14
C ASN A 195 -4.96 -6.83 -12.21
N ASP A 196 -3.68 -6.79 -12.53
CA ASP A 196 -3.11 -5.91 -13.55
C ASP A 196 -3.62 -6.27 -14.95
N GLU A 197 -3.60 -7.55 -15.29
CA GLU A 197 -4.04 -8.05 -16.60
C GLU A 197 -5.54 -7.80 -16.81
N LEU A 198 -6.37 -8.11 -15.82
CA LEU A 198 -7.81 -7.85 -15.86
C LEU A 198 -8.11 -6.37 -16.08
N THR A 199 -7.43 -5.50 -15.32
CA THR A 199 -7.72 -4.06 -15.35
C THR A 199 -7.19 -3.38 -16.60
N PHE A 200 -5.98 -3.71 -17.07
CA PHE A 200 -5.30 -2.94 -18.11
C PHE A 200 -5.23 -3.61 -19.49
N LYS A 201 -5.48 -4.91 -19.57
CA LYS A 201 -5.47 -5.63 -20.85
C LYS A 201 -6.83 -6.22 -21.22
N PHE A 202 -7.58 -6.72 -20.25
CA PHE A 202 -8.85 -7.42 -20.49
C PHE A 202 -10.06 -6.48 -20.47
N ALA A 203 -10.15 -5.60 -19.46
CA ALA A 203 -11.27 -4.67 -19.33
C ALA A 203 -11.23 -3.56 -20.37
N THR A 204 -12.38 -3.23 -20.94
CA THR A 204 -12.60 -2.08 -21.81
C THR A 204 -12.99 -0.84 -20.99
N GLY A 205 -12.96 0.34 -21.59
CA GLY A 205 -13.18 1.61 -20.87
C GLY A 205 -14.52 1.71 -20.14
N ASN A 206 -15.57 1.08 -20.68
CA ASN A 206 -16.93 1.12 -20.12
C ASN A 206 -17.23 -0.02 -19.13
N ASP A 207 -16.34 -0.99 -18.99
CA ASP A 207 -16.45 -2.02 -17.96
C ASP A 207 -16.26 -1.39 -16.57
N TRP A 208 -16.82 -2.04 -15.55
CA TRP A 208 -16.75 -1.57 -14.18
C TRP A 208 -15.69 -2.30 -13.39
N TRP A 209 -14.92 -1.55 -12.63
CA TRP A 209 -13.87 -2.01 -11.75
C TRP A 209 -14.27 -1.81 -10.29
N PHE A 210 -14.02 -2.82 -9.45
CA PHE A 210 -14.34 -2.83 -8.02
C PHE A 210 -13.13 -3.27 -7.22
N HIS A 211 -12.99 -2.71 -6.02
CA HIS A 211 -11.94 -3.08 -5.07
C HIS A 211 -12.33 -2.71 -3.64
N ALA A 212 -11.93 -3.53 -2.66
CA ALA A 212 -12.13 -3.24 -1.25
C ALA A 212 -11.32 -2.00 -0.85
N LYS A 213 -11.99 -1.00 -0.27
CA LYS A 213 -11.40 0.29 0.04
C LYS A 213 -10.37 0.21 1.15
N GLY A 214 -9.18 0.77 0.91
CA GLY A 214 -8.14 0.92 1.90
C GLY A 214 -7.51 -0.38 2.41
N MET A 215 -7.75 -1.51 1.75
CA MET A 215 -7.19 -2.80 2.14
C MET A 215 -6.77 -3.63 0.92
N PRO A 216 -5.84 -4.60 1.07
CA PRO A 216 -5.49 -5.53 0.01
C PRO A 216 -6.67 -6.40 -0.43
N GLY A 217 -6.81 -6.61 -1.73
CA GLY A 217 -7.87 -7.42 -2.30
C GLY A 217 -7.76 -7.59 -3.81
N SER A 218 -8.70 -8.33 -4.36
CA SER A 218 -8.81 -8.57 -5.79
C SER A 218 -9.37 -7.37 -6.53
N HIS A 219 -8.89 -7.15 -7.76
CA HIS A 219 -9.62 -6.38 -8.74
C HIS A 219 -10.77 -7.23 -9.27
N VAL A 220 -11.95 -6.67 -9.27
CA VAL A 220 -13.14 -7.29 -9.82
C VAL A 220 -13.59 -6.50 -11.03
N ILE A 221 -13.78 -7.15 -12.17
CA ILE A 221 -14.19 -6.54 -13.43
C ILE A 221 -15.55 -7.10 -13.83
N VAL A 222 -16.52 -6.21 -14.03
CA VAL A 222 -17.81 -6.54 -14.64
C VAL A 222 -17.78 -6.13 -16.11
N LYS A 223 -18.04 -7.08 -16.99
CA LYS A 223 -18.19 -6.82 -18.43
C LYS A 223 -19.56 -6.19 -18.68
N SER A 224 -19.58 -4.89 -18.99
CA SER A 224 -20.83 -4.16 -19.19
C SER A 224 -21.49 -4.41 -20.54
N ASN A 225 -20.73 -4.92 -21.53
CA ASN A 225 -21.18 -5.06 -22.91
C ASN A 225 -21.74 -3.74 -23.53
N ASN A 226 -21.29 -2.60 -22.98
CA ASN A 226 -21.78 -1.25 -23.28
C ASN A 226 -23.28 -1.03 -22.91
N GLU A 227 -23.80 -1.82 -22.00
CA GLU A 227 -25.14 -1.69 -21.45
C GLU A 227 -25.10 -1.03 -20.07
N GLU A 228 -26.23 -0.47 -19.65
CA GLU A 228 -26.43 -0.02 -18.27
C GLU A 228 -26.65 -1.23 -17.37
N LEU A 229 -25.86 -1.33 -16.31
CA LEU A 229 -25.93 -2.48 -15.41
C LEU A 229 -27.04 -2.29 -14.36
N PRO A 230 -27.82 -3.34 -14.05
CA PRO A 230 -28.74 -3.34 -12.92
C PRO A 230 -28.02 -3.14 -11.57
N ASP A 231 -28.68 -2.51 -10.60
CA ASP A 231 -28.11 -2.26 -9.26
C ASP A 231 -27.61 -3.53 -8.58
N ARG A 232 -28.33 -4.65 -8.76
CA ARG A 232 -27.94 -5.96 -8.23
C ARG A 232 -26.55 -6.39 -8.69
N VAL A 233 -26.17 -6.10 -9.93
CA VAL A 233 -24.84 -6.47 -10.47
C VAL A 233 -23.73 -5.72 -9.73
N PHE A 234 -23.95 -4.45 -9.37
CA PHE A 234 -23.01 -3.68 -8.54
C PHE A 234 -22.87 -4.27 -7.14
N GLU A 235 -23.98 -4.69 -6.51
CA GLU A 235 -23.94 -5.34 -5.20
C GLU A 235 -23.19 -6.67 -5.26
N GLU A 236 -23.49 -7.53 -6.23
CA GLU A 236 -22.86 -8.83 -6.42
C GLU A 236 -21.36 -8.71 -6.70
N ALA A 237 -20.94 -7.77 -7.56
CA ALA A 237 -19.53 -7.48 -7.80
C ALA A 237 -18.84 -6.93 -6.56
N GLY A 238 -19.53 -6.09 -5.78
CA GLY A 238 -19.07 -5.60 -4.49
C GLY A 238 -18.85 -6.72 -3.48
N MET A 239 -19.79 -7.67 -3.39
CA MET A 239 -19.67 -8.86 -2.53
C MET A 239 -18.42 -9.69 -2.89
N LEU A 240 -18.17 -9.90 -4.18
CA LEU A 240 -16.95 -10.57 -4.66
C LEU A 240 -15.67 -9.80 -4.28
N ALA A 241 -15.65 -8.49 -4.46
CA ALA A 241 -14.52 -7.67 -4.08
C ALA A 241 -14.24 -7.71 -2.57
N GLY A 242 -15.28 -7.71 -1.74
CA GLY A 242 -15.16 -7.87 -0.29
C GLY A 242 -14.70 -9.26 0.13
N TYR A 243 -15.28 -10.30 -0.46
CA TYR A 243 -14.92 -11.69 -0.17
C TYR A 243 -13.46 -12.02 -0.55
N TYR A 244 -12.98 -11.52 -1.67
CA TYR A 244 -11.61 -11.70 -2.13
C TYR A 244 -10.69 -10.56 -1.68
N SER A 245 -10.86 -10.13 -0.43
CA SER A 245 -10.06 -9.11 0.22
C SER A 245 -9.63 -9.52 1.64
N LYS A 246 -8.80 -8.70 2.26
CA LYS A 246 -8.45 -8.87 3.68
C LYS A 246 -9.67 -8.74 4.60
N GLY A 247 -10.73 -8.06 4.16
CA GLY A 247 -11.99 -7.89 4.91
C GLY A 247 -12.98 -9.04 4.77
N ARG A 248 -12.57 -10.21 4.28
CA ARG A 248 -13.44 -11.37 4.03
C ARG A 248 -14.29 -11.79 5.21
N GLU A 249 -13.74 -11.71 6.42
CA GLU A 249 -14.41 -12.11 7.66
C GLU A 249 -15.09 -10.93 8.39
N ASP A 250 -15.03 -9.72 7.82
CA ASP A 250 -15.65 -8.54 8.39
C ASP A 250 -17.17 -8.58 8.16
N GLU A 251 -17.94 -8.02 9.10
CA GLU A 251 -19.39 -7.92 8.95
C GLU A 251 -19.79 -7.05 7.75
N LYS A 252 -19.01 -5.98 7.53
CA LYS A 252 -19.21 -5.02 6.45
C LYS A 252 -17.91 -4.59 5.84
N VAL A 253 -17.85 -4.50 4.52
CA VAL A 253 -16.70 -4.00 3.76
C VAL A 253 -17.15 -2.87 2.85
N GLU A 254 -16.40 -1.77 2.87
CA GLU A 254 -16.59 -0.66 1.94
C GLU A 254 -15.85 -0.96 0.64
N ILE A 255 -16.56 -0.84 -0.48
CA ILE A 255 -16.06 -1.15 -1.82
C ILE A 255 -16.04 0.12 -2.64
N ASP A 256 -14.89 0.48 -3.19
CA ASP A 256 -14.80 1.51 -4.22
C ASP A 256 -15.05 0.89 -5.59
N TYR A 257 -15.83 1.59 -6.43
CA TYR A 257 -16.11 1.17 -7.79
C TYR A 257 -16.22 2.35 -8.76
N LEU A 258 -15.78 2.13 -9.97
CA LEU A 258 -15.81 3.13 -11.04
C LEU A 258 -15.63 2.47 -12.39
N GLN A 259 -15.94 3.20 -13.48
CA GLN A 259 -15.64 2.70 -14.81
C GLN A 259 -14.11 2.60 -15.02
N LYS A 260 -13.67 1.53 -15.69
CA LYS A 260 -12.25 1.22 -15.91
C LYS A 260 -11.48 2.38 -16.54
N LYS A 261 -12.08 3.17 -17.43
CA LYS A 261 -11.44 4.34 -18.06
C LYS A 261 -10.86 5.35 -17.07
N ASN A 262 -11.38 5.39 -15.84
CA ASN A 262 -10.93 6.28 -14.76
C ASN A 262 -9.87 5.64 -13.84
N VAL A 263 -9.55 4.36 -14.04
CA VAL A 263 -8.48 3.64 -13.31
C VAL A 263 -7.18 3.79 -14.07
N LYS A 264 -6.13 4.28 -13.41
CA LYS A 264 -4.82 4.53 -14.00
C LYS A 264 -3.73 3.74 -13.29
N LYS A 265 -2.68 3.40 -14.03
CA LYS A 265 -1.48 2.81 -13.48
C LYS A 265 -0.36 3.86 -13.45
N PRO A 266 0.19 4.20 -12.28
CA PRO A 266 1.37 5.06 -12.21
C PRO A 266 2.58 4.41 -12.89
N ASN A 267 3.43 5.23 -13.49
CA ASN A 267 4.67 4.75 -14.11
C ASN A 267 5.56 4.05 -13.07
N GLY A 268 6.03 2.84 -13.41
CA GLY A 268 6.89 2.06 -12.52
C GLY A 268 6.20 1.42 -11.31
N ALA A 269 4.87 1.52 -11.20
CA ALA A 269 4.14 0.87 -10.12
C ALA A 269 4.17 -0.67 -10.23
N ALA A 270 4.19 -1.34 -9.07
CA ALA A 270 4.08 -2.79 -8.97
C ALA A 270 2.77 -3.30 -9.62
N PRO A 271 2.73 -4.58 -10.05
CA PRO A 271 1.49 -5.18 -10.52
C PRO A 271 0.35 -5.05 -9.50
N GLY A 272 -0.85 -4.80 -9.99
CA GLY A 272 -2.04 -4.60 -9.15
C GLY A 272 -2.16 -3.24 -8.48
N PHE A 273 -1.13 -2.38 -8.53
CA PHE A 273 -1.21 -1.03 -7.99
C PHE A 273 -1.88 -0.07 -8.98
N VAL A 274 -2.89 0.64 -8.51
CA VAL A 274 -3.67 1.59 -9.32
C VAL A 274 -3.93 2.89 -8.57
N VAL A 275 -4.26 3.94 -9.31
CA VAL A 275 -4.75 5.20 -8.76
C VAL A 275 -6.03 5.62 -9.49
N TYR A 276 -6.94 6.22 -8.74
CA TYR A 276 -8.16 6.86 -9.22
C TYR A 276 -8.49 8.06 -8.34
N TYR A 277 -9.20 9.03 -8.86
CA TYR A 277 -9.47 10.31 -8.17
C TYR A 277 -10.95 10.50 -7.85
N THR A 278 -11.81 9.87 -8.64
CA THR A 278 -13.27 9.91 -8.45
C THR A 278 -13.80 8.49 -8.50
N ASN A 279 -14.56 8.11 -7.49
CA ASN A 279 -15.16 6.80 -7.39
C ASN A 279 -16.53 6.90 -6.72
N TYR A 280 -17.31 5.85 -6.90
CA TYR A 280 -18.46 5.55 -6.08
C TYR A 280 -18.03 4.58 -4.99
N SER A 281 -18.77 4.51 -3.89
CA SER A 281 -18.56 3.55 -2.83
C SER A 281 -19.88 2.90 -2.43
N LEU A 282 -19.81 1.63 -2.09
CA LEU A 282 -20.93 0.88 -1.52
C LEU A 282 -20.44 0.04 -0.34
N THR A 283 -21.31 -0.23 0.62
CA THR A 283 -21.02 -1.08 1.76
C THR A 283 -21.75 -2.39 1.61
N ILE A 284 -21.04 -3.51 1.68
CA ILE A 284 -21.59 -4.84 1.48
C ILE A 284 -21.23 -5.79 2.64
N HIS A 285 -22.02 -6.85 2.79
CA HIS A 285 -21.61 -8.03 3.52
C HIS A 285 -20.93 -9.00 2.54
N PRO A 286 -19.69 -9.47 2.83
CA PRO A 286 -18.90 -10.27 1.88
C PRO A 286 -19.38 -11.73 1.81
N ASP A 287 -20.65 -11.96 1.49
CA ASP A 287 -21.24 -13.28 1.28
C ASP A 287 -21.49 -13.53 -0.20
N ILE A 288 -20.85 -14.56 -0.73
CA ILE A 288 -20.94 -14.96 -2.13
C ILE A 288 -21.71 -16.27 -2.35
N SER A 289 -22.40 -16.80 -1.33
CA SER A 289 -23.10 -18.07 -1.38
C SER A 289 -24.18 -18.16 -2.47
N GLY A 290 -24.74 -17.01 -2.87
CA GLY A 290 -25.73 -16.89 -3.94
C GLY A 290 -25.17 -16.68 -5.34
N LEU A 291 -23.83 -16.61 -5.51
CA LEU A 291 -23.20 -16.31 -6.79
C LEU A 291 -22.72 -17.57 -7.51
N THR A 292 -22.84 -17.59 -8.83
CA THR A 292 -22.47 -18.73 -9.65
C THR A 292 -21.02 -18.61 -10.14
N LEU A 293 -20.14 -19.47 -9.65
CA LEU A 293 -18.79 -19.65 -10.20
C LEU A 293 -18.89 -20.45 -11.51
N VAL A 294 -18.40 -19.88 -12.60
CA VAL A 294 -18.36 -20.50 -13.93
C VAL A 294 -17.08 -21.30 -14.13
N SER A 295 -15.93 -20.68 -13.74
CA SER A 295 -14.61 -21.33 -13.78
C SER A 295 -13.63 -20.69 -12.81
N ASP A 296 -12.63 -21.43 -12.37
CA ASP A 296 -11.54 -21.05 -11.49
C ASP A 296 -10.15 -21.22 -12.16
#